data_3bffb4c5858e88a50d23c3b9f3a5fc07
#
_entry.id   3bffb4c5858e88a50d23c3b9f3a5fc07
#
_cell.length_a   1.000
_cell.length_b   1.000
_cell.length_c   1.000
_cell.angle_alpha   90.00
_cell.angle_beta   90.00
_cell.angle_gamma   90.00
#
_symmetry.space_group_name_H-M   'P 1'
#
loop_
_entity.id
_entity.type
_entity.pdbx_description
1 polymer ?
#
loop_
_entity_poly.entity_id
_entity_poly.type
_entity_poly.pdbx_seq_one_letter_code
_entity_poly.pdbx_strand_id
1 'polypeptide(L)'
;AQFILMECEQKGYDLHKLYDHVVIQINDTHPSMVIPELIRLLTKRGIAFDEAAEIVSKVCAYTNHTILAEALEKWPMDYLLDVVPHLVPIIEKLDEKIKAKYPQENVAIIDKNNLVHMAHMDIHYGFSINGVAALHTEILKNSELHQFYEIYPEKFNNKTNGITFRRWLEFSNQALAAYIKELIGDEYLHDATKLEKLLAFKDDKKVHQQLAKIKFENKLALKAYLKENKGIDLDENSIIDTQIKRFHEYKRQQMNALYVIHKYLEIKAGKLPKRKITVIFGGKAAPAYVIAQDIIHLILCLSELINNDPKVNK
;
A
#
# COMPACT_ATOMS: atom_id res chain seq x y z
N ALA A 1 17.65 -7.60 11.97
CA ALA A 1 18.09 -8.89 12.52
C ALA A 1 19.07 -8.71 13.69
N GLN A 2 20.21 -8.04 13.50
CA GLN A 2 21.28 -7.93 14.52
C GLN A 2 20.79 -7.35 15.84
N PHE A 3 20.08 -6.22 15.81
CA PHE A 3 19.56 -5.55 16.99
C PHE A 3 18.56 -6.43 17.78
N ILE A 4 17.69 -7.16 17.05
CA ILE A 4 16.74 -8.09 17.68
C ILE A 4 17.46 -9.19 18.45
N LEU A 5 18.48 -9.84 17.84
CA LEU A 5 19.23 -10.89 18.50
C LEU A 5 20.02 -10.36 19.71
N MET A 6 20.64 -9.19 19.58
CA MET A 6 21.33 -8.54 20.69
C MET A 6 20.39 -8.29 21.88
N GLU A 7 19.17 -7.80 21.62
CA GLU A 7 18.16 -7.58 22.65
C GLU A 7 17.70 -8.91 23.29
N CYS A 8 17.51 -9.96 22.49
CA CYS A 8 17.17 -11.29 23.01
C CYS A 8 18.27 -11.86 23.91
N GLU A 9 19.52 -11.73 23.49
CA GLU A 9 20.67 -12.16 24.29
C GLU A 9 20.79 -11.40 25.62
N GLN A 10 20.58 -10.07 25.60
CA GLN A 10 20.57 -9.26 26.81
C GLN A 10 19.47 -9.67 27.79
N LYS A 11 18.33 -10.13 27.27
CA LYS A 11 17.21 -10.65 28.08
C LYS A 11 17.37 -12.11 28.50
N GLY A 12 18.43 -12.78 28.04
CA GLY A 12 18.70 -14.19 28.35
C GLY A 12 17.75 -15.17 27.65
N TYR A 13 17.15 -14.79 26.52
CA TYR A 13 16.25 -15.67 25.78
C TYR A 13 17.02 -16.76 25.04
N ASP A 14 16.46 -17.99 25.05
CA ASP A 14 16.97 -19.10 24.28
C ASP A 14 16.73 -18.89 22.78
N LEU A 15 17.81 -18.72 22.01
CA LEU A 15 17.73 -18.49 20.57
C LEU A 15 17.21 -19.71 19.79
N HIS A 16 17.31 -20.93 20.35
CA HIS A 16 16.69 -22.13 19.77
C HIS A 16 15.14 -22.06 19.80
N LYS A 17 14.59 -21.21 20.67
CA LYS A 17 13.15 -20.92 20.81
C LYS A 17 12.82 -19.46 20.52
N LEU A 18 13.56 -18.84 19.60
CA LEU A 18 13.39 -17.42 19.25
C LEU A 18 11.93 -17.08 18.90
N TYR A 19 11.20 -18.00 18.28
CA TYR A 19 9.79 -17.84 17.92
C TYR A 19 8.82 -17.70 19.12
N ASP A 20 9.25 -18.02 20.34
CA ASP A 20 8.45 -17.78 21.55
C ASP A 20 8.50 -16.31 21.99
N HIS A 21 9.46 -15.53 21.49
CA HIS A 21 9.74 -14.16 21.92
C HIS A 21 9.74 -13.12 20.82
N VAL A 22 9.85 -13.55 19.55
CA VAL A 22 10.05 -12.66 18.41
C VAL A 22 9.13 -13.01 17.25
N VAL A 23 8.48 -12.00 16.68
CA VAL A 23 7.84 -12.04 15.38
C VAL A 23 8.42 -10.92 14.53
N ILE A 24 8.78 -11.22 13.30
CA ILE A 24 9.25 -10.25 12.31
C ILE A 24 8.23 -10.16 11.21
N GLN A 25 7.59 -9.00 11.09
CA GLN A 25 6.66 -8.73 10.00
C GLN A 25 7.41 -8.15 8.81
N ILE A 26 7.50 -8.91 7.72
CA ILE A 26 8.05 -8.47 6.44
C ILE A 26 6.97 -7.66 5.71
N ASN A 27 7.16 -6.34 5.67
CA ASN A 27 6.20 -5.41 5.10
C ASN A 27 6.49 -5.19 3.62
N ASP A 28 5.77 -5.92 2.75
CA ASP A 28 6.13 -6.15 1.35
C ASP A 28 7.49 -6.86 1.21
N THR A 29 8.05 -6.93 0.02
CA THR A 29 9.31 -7.63 -0.25
C THR A 29 10.58 -6.83 0.08
N HIS A 30 10.44 -5.55 0.45
CA HIS A 30 11.57 -4.66 0.69
C HIS A 30 12.53 -5.15 1.78
N PRO A 31 12.08 -5.70 2.93
CA PRO A 31 12.97 -6.21 3.97
C PRO A 31 13.23 -7.74 3.90
N SER A 32 12.96 -8.42 2.78
CA SER A 32 13.09 -9.90 2.64
C SER A 32 14.47 -10.44 3.02
N MET A 33 15.54 -9.62 2.88
CA MET A 33 16.90 -9.99 3.29
C MET A 33 17.04 -10.26 4.79
N VAL A 34 16.01 -9.97 5.60
CA VAL A 34 16.01 -10.37 7.02
C VAL A 34 16.07 -11.88 7.18
N ILE A 35 15.52 -12.65 6.25
CA ILE A 35 15.52 -14.12 6.27
C ILE A 35 16.95 -14.69 6.20
N PRO A 36 17.70 -14.47 5.12
CA PRO A 36 19.07 -15.02 5.04
C PRO A 36 20.00 -14.38 6.09
N GLU A 37 19.83 -13.10 6.45
CA GLU A 37 20.66 -12.47 7.47
C GLU A 37 20.41 -13.07 8.86
N LEU A 38 19.17 -13.33 9.23
CA LEU A 38 18.85 -13.93 10.53
C LEU A 38 19.39 -15.36 10.60
N ILE A 39 19.27 -16.17 9.53
CA ILE A 39 19.89 -17.50 9.44
C ILE A 39 21.41 -17.39 9.62
N ARG A 40 22.08 -16.47 8.92
CA ARG A 40 23.52 -16.23 9.04
C ARG A 40 23.94 -15.90 10.47
N LEU A 41 23.18 -15.07 11.14
CA LEU A 41 23.48 -14.64 12.50
C LEU A 41 23.23 -15.74 13.53
N LEU A 42 22.23 -16.59 13.35
CA LEU A 42 21.97 -17.75 14.19
C LEU A 42 23.07 -18.83 14.00
N THR A 43 23.47 -19.07 12.74
CA THR A 43 24.57 -20.01 12.47
C THR A 43 25.90 -19.54 13.02
N LYS A 44 26.22 -18.25 13.02
CA LYS A 44 27.39 -17.68 13.69
C LYS A 44 27.39 -17.90 15.21
N ARG A 45 26.21 -18.13 15.80
CA ARG A 45 26.02 -18.44 17.23
C ARG A 45 26.01 -19.93 17.54
N GLY A 46 26.35 -20.78 16.54
CA GLY A 46 26.47 -22.20 16.70
C GLY A 46 25.19 -23.02 16.45
N ILE A 47 24.10 -22.38 16.03
CA ILE A 47 22.85 -23.08 15.66
C ILE A 47 23.05 -23.67 14.26
N ALA A 48 22.73 -24.95 14.09
CA ALA A 48 22.84 -25.62 12.79
C ALA A 48 21.99 -24.92 11.72
N PHE A 49 22.45 -24.90 10.47
CA PHE A 49 21.76 -24.18 9.37
C PHE A 49 20.29 -24.58 9.23
N ASP A 50 20.01 -25.87 9.29
CA ASP A 50 18.65 -26.38 9.10
C ASP A 50 17.72 -25.98 10.23
N GLU A 51 18.23 -26.01 11.46
CA GLU A 51 17.53 -25.52 12.63
C GLU A 51 17.34 -23.99 12.56
N ALA A 52 18.36 -23.24 12.16
CA ALA A 52 18.24 -21.78 11.97
C ALA A 52 17.20 -21.41 10.92
N ALA A 53 17.13 -22.14 9.81
CA ALA A 53 16.10 -21.95 8.77
C ALA A 53 14.70 -22.28 9.30
N GLU A 54 14.55 -23.33 10.12
CA GLU A 54 13.30 -23.67 10.77
C GLU A 54 12.86 -22.61 11.78
N ILE A 55 13.77 -22.12 12.62
CA ILE A 55 13.50 -21.04 13.57
C ILE A 55 13.02 -19.80 12.81
N VAL A 56 13.72 -19.38 11.75
CA VAL A 56 13.36 -18.21 10.94
C VAL A 56 11.99 -18.38 10.29
N SER A 57 11.65 -19.57 9.81
CA SER A 57 10.35 -19.86 9.24
C SER A 57 9.17 -19.75 10.22
N LYS A 58 9.45 -19.80 11.52
CA LYS A 58 8.46 -19.61 12.60
C LYS A 58 8.43 -18.18 13.14
N VAL A 59 9.44 -17.37 12.81
CA VAL A 59 9.60 -15.98 13.27
C VAL A 59 9.09 -14.98 12.23
N CYS A 60 9.26 -15.26 10.95
CA CYS A 60 8.94 -14.33 9.86
C CYS A 60 7.51 -14.50 9.36
N ALA A 61 6.82 -13.39 9.15
CA ALA A 61 5.52 -13.31 8.50
C ALA A 61 5.56 -12.27 7.38
N TYR A 62 4.92 -12.56 6.25
CA TYR A 62 4.96 -11.74 5.05
C TYR A 62 3.61 -11.08 4.77
N THR A 63 3.58 -9.76 4.65
CA THR A 63 2.43 -9.01 4.14
C THR A 63 2.68 -8.59 2.70
N ASN A 64 1.88 -9.09 1.76
CA ASN A 64 1.91 -8.65 0.38
C ASN A 64 1.03 -7.41 0.17
N HIS A 65 1.54 -6.39 -0.53
CA HIS A 65 0.83 -5.15 -0.85
C HIS A 65 0.52 -4.99 -2.34
N THR A 66 0.99 -5.88 -3.20
CA THR A 66 0.84 -5.76 -4.65
C THR A 66 0.17 -6.98 -5.28
N ILE A 67 -0.53 -6.74 -6.41
CA ILE A 67 -1.05 -7.78 -7.29
C ILE A 67 -0.40 -7.73 -8.67
N LEU A 68 0.57 -6.83 -8.89
CA LEU A 68 1.26 -6.71 -10.16
C LEU A 68 2.50 -7.57 -10.14
N ALA A 69 2.58 -8.54 -11.05
CA ALA A 69 3.72 -9.46 -11.15
C ALA A 69 5.06 -8.71 -11.35
N GLU A 70 5.05 -7.60 -12.10
CA GLU A 70 6.22 -6.74 -12.29
C GLU A 70 6.66 -5.99 -11.04
N ALA A 71 5.79 -5.83 -10.06
CA ALA A 71 6.10 -5.18 -8.79
C ALA A 71 6.54 -6.15 -7.68
N LEU A 72 6.52 -7.47 -7.94
CA LEU A 72 7.16 -8.46 -7.10
C LEU A 72 8.66 -8.42 -7.36
N GLU A 73 9.43 -7.97 -6.37
CA GLU A 73 10.87 -7.75 -6.52
C GLU A 73 11.63 -9.01 -6.89
N LYS A 74 12.42 -8.90 -7.94
CA LYS A 74 13.37 -9.91 -8.41
C LYS A 74 14.71 -9.23 -8.62
N TRP A 75 15.75 -9.77 -8.03
CA TRP A 75 17.09 -9.18 -8.13
C TRP A 75 18.03 -10.12 -8.85
N PRO A 76 18.80 -9.61 -9.84
CA PRO A 76 19.87 -10.38 -10.44
C PRO A 76 20.87 -10.86 -9.38
N MET A 77 21.31 -12.10 -9.47
CA MET A 77 22.27 -12.67 -8.53
C MET A 77 23.57 -11.85 -8.46
N ASP A 78 24.01 -11.30 -9.59
CA ASP A 78 25.21 -10.47 -9.67
C ASP A 78 25.12 -9.22 -8.78
N TYR A 79 23.92 -8.61 -8.67
CA TYR A 79 23.71 -7.47 -7.78
C TYR A 79 23.84 -7.89 -6.30
N LEU A 80 23.34 -9.08 -5.97
CA LEU A 80 23.45 -9.59 -4.60
C LEU A 80 24.89 -9.99 -4.27
N LEU A 81 25.63 -10.53 -5.23
CA LEU A 81 27.06 -10.82 -5.08
C LEU A 81 27.91 -9.56 -4.85
N ASP A 82 27.52 -8.44 -5.47
CA ASP A 82 28.21 -7.16 -5.28
C ASP A 82 27.85 -6.51 -3.94
N VAL A 83 26.57 -6.50 -3.57
CA VAL A 83 26.07 -5.74 -2.41
C VAL A 83 26.09 -6.55 -1.11
N VAL A 84 25.73 -7.83 -1.15
CA VAL A 84 25.58 -8.72 0.02
C VAL A 84 26.19 -10.11 -0.23
N PRO A 85 27.47 -10.22 -0.66
CA PRO A 85 28.08 -11.48 -1.06
C PRO A 85 28.01 -12.57 0.03
N HIS A 86 28.00 -12.16 1.28
CA HIS A 86 27.95 -13.05 2.43
C HIS A 86 26.58 -13.71 2.66
N LEU A 87 25.51 -13.22 2.03
CA LEU A 87 24.17 -13.81 2.09
C LEU A 87 23.88 -14.76 0.92
N VAL A 88 24.57 -14.60 -0.21
CA VAL A 88 24.35 -15.40 -1.41
C VAL A 88 24.46 -16.92 -1.15
N PRO A 89 25.48 -17.46 -0.48
CA PRO A 89 25.57 -18.90 -0.20
C PRO A 89 24.40 -19.42 0.66
N ILE A 90 23.79 -18.55 1.47
CA ILE A 90 22.63 -18.90 2.28
C ILE A 90 21.39 -18.99 1.38
N ILE A 91 21.19 -17.99 0.51
CA ILE A 91 20.06 -17.95 -0.43
C ILE A 91 20.12 -19.15 -1.37
N GLU A 92 21.30 -19.49 -1.91
CA GLU A 92 21.51 -20.68 -2.75
C GLU A 92 21.13 -21.96 -2.02
N LYS A 93 21.57 -22.13 -0.79
CA LYS A 93 21.26 -23.31 0.01
C LYS A 93 19.78 -23.39 0.38
N LEU A 94 19.11 -22.26 0.59
CA LEU A 94 17.66 -22.21 0.77
C LEU A 94 16.91 -22.64 -0.50
N ASP A 95 17.35 -22.15 -1.66
CA ASP A 95 16.80 -22.51 -2.96
C ASP A 95 16.98 -23.99 -3.31
N GLU A 96 18.19 -24.54 -3.08
CA GLU A 96 18.47 -25.96 -3.24
C GLU A 96 17.50 -26.85 -2.47
N LYS A 97 17.22 -26.50 -1.20
CA LYS A 97 16.25 -27.21 -0.37
C LYS A 97 14.82 -27.13 -0.90
N ILE A 98 14.46 -25.96 -1.41
CA ILE A 98 13.13 -25.77 -2.00
C ILE A 98 13.01 -26.57 -3.29
N LYS A 99 13.99 -26.52 -4.20
CA LYS A 99 13.99 -27.29 -5.45
C LYS A 99 14.00 -28.80 -5.21
N ALA A 100 14.65 -29.27 -4.17
CA ALA A 100 14.63 -30.69 -3.78
C ALA A 100 13.24 -31.15 -3.32
N LYS A 101 12.46 -30.26 -2.71
CA LYS A 101 11.11 -30.56 -2.20
C LYS A 101 10.01 -30.25 -3.22
N TYR A 102 10.19 -29.16 -3.98
CA TYR A 102 9.24 -28.65 -4.98
C TYR A 102 9.97 -28.36 -6.29
N PRO A 103 9.98 -29.32 -7.23
CA PRO A 103 10.77 -29.22 -8.46
C PRO A 103 10.18 -28.23 -9.51
N GLN A 104 9.03 -27.61 -9.21
CA GLN A 104 8.39 -26.68 -10.10
C GLN A 104 9.16 -25.36 -10.16
N GLU A 105 9.52 -24.92 -11.36
CA GLU A 105 10.28 -23.68 -11.62
C GLU A 105 9.58 -22.42 -11.07
N ASN A 106 8.25 -22.38 -11.14
CA ASN A 106 7.43 -21.24 -10.75
C ASN A 106 7.37 -20.98 -9.24
N VAL A 107 7.96 -21.83 -8.41
CA VAL A 107 8.07 -21.66 -6.96
C VAL A 107 9.51 -21.58 -6.48
N ALA A 108 10.49 -21.72 -7.37
CA ALA A 108 11.90 -21.60 -7.04
C ALA A 108 12.24 -20.20 -6.51
N ILE A 109 13.16 -20.10 -5.55
CA ILE A 109 13.68 -18.82 -5.07
C ILE A 109 14.61 -18.20 -6.13
N ILE A 110 15.46 -19.00 -6.76
CA ILE A 110 16.34 -18.59 -7.86
C ILE A 110 15.81 -19.22 -9.15
N ASP A 111 15.38 -18.40 -10.09
CA ASP A 111 14.84 -18.86 -11.37
C ASP A 111 15.97 -19.21 -12.39
N LYS A 112 15.58 -19.78 -13.53
CA LYS A 112 16.48 -20.15 -14.63
C LYS A 112 17.25 -18.97 -15.24
N ASN A 113 16.81 -17.75 -15.03
CA ASN A 113 17.48 -16.52 -15.46
C ASN A 113 18.41 -15.95 -14.39
N ASN A 114 18.65 -16.71 -13.33
CA ASN A 114 19.47 -16.30 -12.19
C ASN A 114 18.95 -15.06 -11.47
N LEU A 115 17.60 -14.90 -11.45
CA LEU A 115 16.92 -13.86 -10.66
C LEU A 115 16.45 -14.45 -9.33
N VAL A 116 16.71 -13.76 -8.25
CA VAL A 116 16.28 -14.12 -6.89
C VAL A 116 14.92 -13.47 -6.61
N HIS A 117 13.91 -14.29 -6.38
CA HIS A 117 12.54 -13.87 -6.11
C HIS A 117 12.33 -13.63 -4.62
N MET A 118 12.21 -12.37 -4.21
CA MET A 118 12.05 -12.00 -2.80
C MET A 118 10.78 -12.59 -2.19
N ALA A 119 9.64 -12.45 -2.87
CA ALA A 119 8.36 -12.99 -2.38
C ALA A 119 8.39 -14.53 -2.23
N HIS A 120 9.07 -15.25 -3.12
CA HIS A 120 9.19 -16.71 -3.02
C HIS A 120 9.94 -17.12 -1.75
N MET A 121 11.04 -16.40 -1.44
CA MET A 121 11.80 -16.62 -0.21
C MET A 121 10.94 -16.33 1.03
N ASP A 122 10.19 -15.21 1.03
CA ASP A 122 9.31 -14.83 2.14
C ASP A 122 8.20 -15.87 2.39
N ILE A 123 7.64 -16.44 1.31
CA ILE A 123 6.57 -17.43 1.39
C ILE A 123 7.09 -18.78 1.90
N HIS A 124 8.23 -19.25 1.38
CA HIS A 124 8.79 -20.52 1.81
C HIS A 124 9.23 -20.49 3.28
N TYR A 125 9.90 -19.39 3.68
CA TYR A 125 10.52 -19.25 5.00
C TYR A 125 9.78 -18.28 5.94
N GLY A 126 8.49 -18.09 5.73
CA GLY A 126 7.57 -17.41 6.66
C GLY A 126 6.44 -18.34 7.10
N PHE A 127 5.85 -18.09 8.26
CA PHE A 127 4.73 -18.87 8.79
C PHE A 127 3.36 -18.35 8.34
N SER A 128 3.28 -17.12 7.86
CA SER A 128 2.01 -16.45 7.50
C SER A 128 2.21 -15.52 6.32
N ILE A 129 1.24 -15.53 5.41
CA ILE A 129 1.18 -14.65 4.25
C ILE A 129 -0.18 -13.99 4.27
N ASN A 130 -0.23 -12.67 4.30
CA ASN A 130 -1.51 -11.98 4.22
C ASN A 130 -1.59 -11.00 3.07
N GLY A 131 -2.77 -10.94 2.46
CA GLY A 131 -3.20 -9.80 1.68
C GLY A 131 -3.77 -8.70 2.58
N VAL A 132 -4.04 -7.52 2.00
CA VAL A 132 -4.42 -6.31 2.75
C VAL A 132 -5.87 -5.86 2.52
N ALA A 133 -6.66 -6.68 1.84
CA ALA A 133 -8.10 -6.58 1.67
C ALA A 133 -8.66 -7.95 1.27
N ALA A 134 -9.93 -8.23 1.53
CA ALA A 134 -10.55 -9.52 1.18
C ALA A 134 -10.36 -9.85 -0.32
N LEU A 135 -10.74 -8.92 -1.22
CA LEU A 135 -10.56 -9.10 -2.66
C LEU A 135 -9.09 -9.29 -3.05
N HIS A 136 -8.17 -8.54 -2.45
CA HIS A 136 -6.74 -8.67 -2.70
C HIS A 136 -6.24 -10.06 -2.33
N THR A 137 -6.64 -10.56 -1.17
CA THR A 137 -6.27 -11.90 -0.68
C THR A 137 -6.80 -13.00 -1.61
N GLU A 138 -8.03 -12.88 -2.10
CA GLU A 138 -8.59 -13.83 -3.06
C GLU A 138 -7.85 -13.78 -4.42
N ILE A 139 -7.42 -12.61 -4.89
CA ILE A 139 -6.58 -12.51 -6.09
C ILE A 139 -5.23 -13.20 -5.88
N LEU A 140 -4.59 -13.02 -4.71
CA LEU A 140 -3.34 -13.71 -4.40
C LEU A 140 -3.50 -15.23 -4.44
N LYS A 141 -4.56 -15.77 -3.84
CA LYS A 141 -4.84 -17.22 -3.79
C LYS A 141 -5.19 -17.81 -5.17
N ASN A 142 -5.97 -17.09 -5.96
CA ASN A 142 -6.56 -17.64 -7.18
C ASN A 142 -5.75 -17.28 -8.44
N SER A 143 -4.81 -16.32 -8.36
CA SER A 143 -4.05 -15.82 -9.50
C SER A 143 -2.56 -15.68 -9.18
N GLU A 144 -2.15 -14.60 -8.52
CA GLU A 144 -0.75 -14.16 -8.45
C GLU A 144 0.19 -15.12 -7.70
N LEU A 145 -0.30 -15.74 -6.64
CA LEU A 145 0.44 -16.69 -5.80
C LEU A 145 -0.26 -18.03 -5.68
N HIS A 146 -1.07 -18.38 -6.70
CA HIS A 146 -1.87 -19.60 -6.69
C HIS A 146 -1.04 -20.87 -6.45
N GLN A 147 0.11 -21.01 -7.12
CA GLN A 147 1.03 -22.12 -6.94
C GLN A 147 1.53 -22.28 -5.49
N PHE A 148 1.69 -21.19 -4.77
CA PHE A 148 2.03 -21.22 -3.35
C PHE A 148 0.84 -21.54 -2.45
N TYR A 149 -0.34 -21.08 -2.86
CA TYR A 149 -1.57 -21.44 -2.13
C TYR A 149 -1.87 -22.92 -2.20
N GLU A 150 -1.58 -23.58 -3.34
CA GLU A 150 -1.68 -25.05 -3.45
C GLU A 150 -0.71 -25.80 -2.52
N ILE A 151 0.50 -25.22 -2.27
CA ILE A 151 1.52 -25.82 -1.40
C ILE A 151 1.27 -25.53 0.08
N TYR A 152 0.86 -24.30 0.42
CA TYR A 152 0.74 -23.79 1.78
C TYR A 152 -0.59 -23.07 2.05
N PRO A 153 -1.75 -23.74 1.84
CA PRO A 153 -3.05 -23.08 2.00
C PRO A 153 -3.25 -22.50 3.41
N GLU A 154 -2.66 -23.11 4.42
CA GLU A 154 -2.75 -22.71 5.83
C GLU A 154 -2.00 -21.40 6.16
N LYS A 155 -1.01 -21.02 5.33
CA LYS A 155 -0.28 -19.77 5.54
C LYS A 155 -1.08 -18.53 5.09
N PHE A 156 -2.01 -18.70 4.12
CA PHE A 156 -2.71 -17.57 3.51
C PHE A 156 -3.88 -17.07 4.35
N ASN A 157 -3.89 -15.80 4.66
CA ASN A 157 -4.95 -15.15 5.41
C ASN A 157 -5.14 -13.70 4.97
N ASN A 158 -6.22 -13.06 5.44
CA ASN A 158 -6.50 -11.66 5.16
C ASN A 158 -6.34 -10.79 6.40
N LYS A 159 -5.67 -9.64 6.24
CA LYS A 159 -5.62 -8.57 7.23
C LYS A 159 -5.97 -7.26 6.52
N THR A 160 -7.24 -6.91 6.50
CA THR A 160 -7.72 -5.68 5.86
C THR A 160 -7.04 -4.46 6.47
N ASN A 161 -6.52 -3.59 5.61
CA ASN A 161 -5.99 -2.29 6.04
C ASN A 161 -7.06 -1.53 6.81
N GLY A 162 -6.67 -0.94 7.92
CA GLY A 162 -7.54 -0.10 8.75
C GLY A 162 -7.17 1.37 8.67
N ILE A 163 -8.08 2.19 9.17
CA ILE A 163 -7.86 3.61 9.45
C ILE A 163 -8.17 3.89 10.92
N THR A 164 -7.59 4.96 11.45
CA THR A 164 -7.98 5.46 12.77
C THR A 164 -8.92 6.65 12.64
N PHE A 165 -10.07 6.60 13.32
CA PHE A 165 -11.02 7.71 13.36
C PHE A 165 -10.45 8.96 14.03
N ARG A 166 -9.52 8.82 14.98
CA ARG A 166 -8.84 9.95 15.62
C ARG A 166 -8.19 10.88 14.59
N ARG A 167 -7.46 10.33 13.62
CA ARG A 167 -6.79 11.13 12.58
C ARG A 167 -7.72 11.49 11.42
N TRP A 168 -8.44 10.50 10.90
CA TRP A 168 -9.10 10.62 9.60
C TRP A 168 -10.53 11.11 9.68
N LEU A 169 -11.09 11.28 10.90
CA LEU A 169 -12.39 11.87 11.12
C LEU A 169 -12.32 12.97 12.18
N GLU A 170 -11.98 12.66 13.43
CA GLU A 170 -12.03 13.62 14.54
C GLU A 170 -11.07 14.80 14.34
N PHE A 171 -9.84 14.53 13.92
CA PHE A 171 -8.85 15.59 13.67
C PHE A 171 -9.10 16.29 12.33
N SER A 172 -9.36 15.55 11.27
CA SER A 172 -9.43 16.08 9.90
C SER A 172 -10.77 16.73 9.56
N ASN A 173 -11.87 16.38 10.26
CA ASN A 173 -13.21 16.92 10.02
C ASN A 173 -14.03 17.01 11.32
N GLN A 174 -13.62 17.93 12.18
CA GLN A 174 -14.20 18.10 13.51
C GLN A 174 -15.71 18.39 13.49
N ALA A 175 -16.17 19.17 12.49
CA ALA A 175 -17.58 19.49 12.35
C ALA A 175 -18.43 18.24 12.02
N LEU A 176 -17.91 17.36 11.15
CA LEU A 176 -18.57 16.08 10.85
C LEU A 176 -18.54 15.14 12.04
N ALA A 177 -17.41 15.04 12.75
CA ALA A 177 -17.27 14.20 13.94
C ALA A 177 -18.25 14.62 15.02
N ALA A 178 -18.38 15.92 15.31
CA ALA A 178 -19.33 16.46 16.27
C ALA A 178 -20.77 16.14 15.88
N TYR A 179 -21.11 16.28 14.60
CA TYR A 179 -22.47 15.98 14.13
C TYR A 179 -22.79 14.47 14.16
N ILE A 180 -21.86 13.60 13.84
CA ILE A 180 -22.04 12.15 14.01
C ILE A 180 -22.28 11.81 15.48
N LYS A 181 -21.50 12.41 16.39
CA LYS A 181 -21.66 12.21 17.83
C LYS A 181 -23.03 12.69 18.33
N GLU A 182 -23.55 13.79 17.80
CA GLU A 182 -24.91 14.28 18.09
C GLU A 182 -25.99 13.27 17.68
N LEU A 183 -25.84 12.66 16.49
CA LEU A 183 -26.82 11.74 15.93
C LEU A 183 -26.82 10.35 16.60
N ILE A 184 -25.64 9.78 16.88
CA ILE A 184 -25.52 8.36 17.27
C ILE A 184 -24.64 8.09 18.52
N GLY A 185 -24.10 9.13 19.15
CA GLY A 185 -23.13 9.00 20.24
C GLY A 185 -21.72 8.73 19.74
N ASP A 186 -20.79 8.45 20.65
CA ASP A 186 -19.35 8.30 20.35
C ASP A 186 -18.85 6.85 20.38
N GLU A 187 -19.72 5.87 20.56
CA GLU A 187 -19.36 4.44 20.60
C GLU A 187 -18.61 3.99 19.32
N TYR A 188 -18.87 4.63 18.17
CA TYR A 188 -18.21 4.32 16.90
C TYR A 188 -16.68 4.50 16.92
N LEU A 189 -16.17 5.30 17.86
CA LEU A 189 -14.73 5.50 18.03
C LEU A 189 -14.01 4.22 18.49
N HIS A 190 -14.73 3.34 19.16
CA HIS A 190 -14.24 2.07 19.69
C HIS A 190 -14.76 0.86 18.89
N ASP A 191 -15.93 1.01 18.26
CA ASP A 191 -16.58 -0.03 17.47
C ASP A 191 -17.18 0.59 16.20
N ALA A 192 -16.46 0.46 15.07
CA ALA A 192 -16.86 1.01 13.78
C ALA A 192 -18.25 0.55 13.30
N THR A 193 -18.73 -0.61 13.76
CA THR A 193 -20.06 -1.13 13.38
C THR A 193 -21.19 -0.22 13.89
N LYS A 194 -20.95 0.58 14.90
CA LYS A 194 -21.92 1.56 15.43
C LYS A 194 -22.28 2.65 14.43
N LEU A 195 -21.43 2.89 13.41
CA LEU A 195 -21.79 3.82 12.32
C LEU A 195 -23.01 3.37 11.54
N GLU A 196 -23.39 2.09 11.57
CA GLU A 196 -24.63 1.58 10.95
C GLU A 196 -25.88 2.26 11.54
N LYS A 197 -25.82 2.78 12.77
CA LYS A 197 -26.91 3.58 13.36
C LYS A 197 -27.27 4.81 12.50
N LEU A 198 -26.35 5.32 11.67
CA LEU A 198 -26.60 6.41 10.73
C LEU A 198 -27.63 6.05 9.65
N LEU A 199 -27.83 4.78 9.35
CA LEU A 199 -28.84 4.32 8.40
C LEU A 199 -30.26 4.73 8.78
N ALA A 200 -30.54 4.95 10.07
CA ALA A 200 -31.82 5.46 10.56
C ALA A 200 -32.15 6.87 10.00
N PHE A 201 -31.13 7.63 9.61
CA PHE A 201 -31.25 9.00 9.11
C PHE A 201 -31.13 9.10 7.58
N LYS A 202 -31.08 7.98 6.86
CA LYS A 202 -30.81 7.94 5.41
C LYS A 202 -31.79 8.79 4.57
N ASP A 203 -33.02 8.97 5.04
CA ASP A 203 -34.07 9.74 4.36
C ASP A 203 -34.41 11.07 5.08
N ASP A 204 -33.69 11.43 6.14
CA ASP A 204 -33.92 12.65 6.89
C ASP A 204 -33.33 13.88 6.17
N LYS A 205 -34.22 14.73 5.64
CA LYS A 205 -33.85 15.94 4.91
C LYS A 205 -33.05 16.94 5.75
N LYS A 206 -33.32 17.04 7.05
CA LYS A 206 -32.58 17.96 7.94
C LYS A 206 -31.14 17.48 8.11
N VAL A 207 -30.95 16.17 8.28
CA VAL A 207 -29.61 15.56 8.36
C VAL A 207 -28.86 15.78 7.05
N HIS A 208 -29.50 15.58 5.89
CA HIS A 208 -28.88 15.86 4.58
C HIS A 208 -28.48 17.32 4.41
N GLN A 209 -29.33 18.27 4.84
CA GLN A 209 -29.00 19.70 4.81
C GLN A 209 -27.80 20.04 5.69
N GLN A 210 -27.74 19.49 6.88
CA GLN A 210 -26.63 19.74 7.79
C GLN A 210 -25.32 19.13 7.26
N LEU A 211 -25.35 17.92 6.70
CA LEU A 211 -24.19 17.32 6.05
C LEU A 211 -23.70 18.13 4.84
N ALA A 212 -24.64 18.65 4.02
CA ALA A 212 -24.31 19.52 2.91
C ALA A 212 -23.66 20.83 3.37
N LYS A 213 -24.16 21.42 4.46
CA LYS A 213 -23.58 22.63 5.09
C LYS A 213 -22.15 22.37 5.57
N ILE A 214 -21.90 21.31 6.34
CA ILE A 214 -20.56 20.94 6.81
C ILE A 214 -19.60 20.78 5.64
N LYS A 215 -20.03 20.08 4.58
CA LYS A 215 -19.21 19.89 3.38
C LYS A 215 -18.90 21.22 2.67
N PHE A 216 -19.88 22.13 2.60
CA PHE A 216 -19.69 23.44 1.99
C PHE A 216 -18.72 24.32 2.80
N GLU A 217 -18.83 24.33 4.13
CA GLU A 217 -17.91 25.03 5.02
C GLU A 217 -16.46 24.53 4.86
N ASN A 218 -16.26 23.23 4.71
CA ASN A 218 -14.94 22.64 4.41
C ASN A 218 -14.41 23.10 3.04
N LYS A 219 -15.27 23.26 2.03
CA LYS A 219 -14.87 23.81 0.72
C LYS A 219 -14.45 25.28 0.82
N LEU A 220 -15.15 26.08 1.62
CA LEU A 220 -14.78 27.47 1.87
C LEU A 220 -13.43 27.57 2.57
N ALA A 221 -13.17 26.70 3.55
CA ALA A 221 -11.87 26.63 4.22
C ALA A 221 -10.74 26.25 3.25
N LEU A 222 -10.98 25.27 2.36
CA LEU A 222 -10.03 24.91 1.30
C LEU A 222 -9.79 26.08 0.33
N LYS A 223 -10.83 26.78 -0.08
CA LYS A 223 -10.73 27.98 -0.94
C LYS A 223 -9.85 29.04 -0.30
N ALA A 224 -10.12 29.37 0.96
CA ALA A 224 -9.32 30.36 1.70
C ALA A 224 -7.84 29.95 1.78
N TYR A 225 -7.58 28.70 2.14
CA TYR A 225 -6.20 28.17 2.22
C TYR A 225 -5.47 28.24 0.87
N LEU A 226 -6.10 27.82 -0.22
CA LEU A 226 -5.50 27.85 -1.55
C LEU A 226 -5.26 29.28 -2.04
N LYS A 227 -6.17 30.20 -1.76
CA LYS A 227 -5.99 31.60 -2.12
C LYS A 227 -4.83 32.24 -1.38
N GLU A 228 -4.75 32.04 -0.08
CA GLU A 228 -3.69 32.58 0.77
C GLU A 228 -2.30 31.99 0.45
N ASN A 229 -2.22 30.66 0.30
CA ASN A 229 -0.92 29.99 0.21
C ASN A 229 -0.43 29.73 -1.22
N LYS A 230 -1.33 29.77 -2.21
CA LYS A 230 -1.04 29.44 -3.61
C LYS A 230 -1.53 30.47 -4.64
N GLY A 231 -2.29 31.48 -4.21
CA GLY A 231 -2.89 32.45 -5.12
C GLY A 231 -4.01 31.88 -6.00
N ILE A 232 -4.51 30.65 -5.69
CA ILE A 232 -5.53 29.96 -6.47
C ILE A 232 -6.91 30.30 -5.91
N ASP A 233 -7.80 30.81 -6.77
CA ASP A 233 -9.20 31.06 -6.41
C ASP A 233 -10.07 29.89 -6.84
N LEU A 234 -10.44 29.05 -5.88
CA LEU A 234 -11.28 27.86 -6.07
C LEU A 234 -12.75 28.27 -6.10
N ASP A 235 -13.54 27.73 -7.06
CA ASP A 235 -14.99 27.84 -7.02
C ASP A 235 -15.57 26.78 -6.05
N GLU A 236 -16.05 27.20 -4.90
CA GLU A 236 -16.63 26.35 -3.85
C GLU A 236 -17.89 25.59 -4.30
N ASN A 237 -18.58 26.06 -5.35
CA ASN A 237 -19.76 25.40 -5.93
C ASN A 237 -19.40 24.32 -6.95
N SER A 238 -18.13 24.24 -7.34
CA SER A 238 -17.66 23.21 -8.27
C SER A 238 -17.71 21.80 -7.66
N ILE A 239 -17.75 20.79 -8.54
CA ILE A 239 -17.41 19.42 -8.15
C ILE A 239 -15.89 19.38 -7.97
N ILE A 240 -15.44 19.11 -6.75
CA ILE A 240 -14.02 18.98 -6.47
C ILE A 240 -13.66 17.48 -6.63
N ASP A 241 -12.93 17.18 -7.69
CA ASP A 241 -12.37 15.85 -7.96
C ASP A 241 -10.92 15.84 -7.53
N THR A 242 -10.60 15.01 -6.56
CA THR A 242 -9.24 14.95 -5.96
C THR A 242 -8.61 13.59 -6.13
N GLN A 243 -7.38 13.57 -6.65
CA GLN A 243 -6.54 12.38 -6.66
C GLN A 243 -5.20 12.70 -5.98
N ILE A 244 -5.11 12.42 -4.69
CA ILE A 244 -3.96 12.75 -3.84
C ILE A 244 -3.26 11.46 -3.42
N LYS A 245 -2.23 11.06 -4.17
CA LYS A 245 -1.44 9.83 -4.01
C LYS A 245 -0.07 10.03 -4.62
N ARG A 246 0.94 9.23 -4.21
CA ARG A 246 2.20 9.13 -4.97
C ARG A 246 1.90 8.77 -6.42
N PHE A 247 2.61 9.39 -7.36
CA PHE A 247 2.47 9.07 -8.78
C PHE A 247 3.05 7.68 -9.08
N HIS A 248 2.23 6.85 -9.71
CA HIS A 248 2.58 5.50 -10.12
C HIS A 248 1.61 5.03 -11.19
N GLU A 249 2.07 4.21 -12.16
CA GLU A 249 1.24 3.71 -13.25
C GLU A 249 -0.01 2.98 -12.74
N TYR A 250 0.11 2.09 -11.75
CA TYR A 250 -1.04 1.33 -11.21
C TYR A 250 -2.07 2.19 -10.46
N LYS A 251 -1.70 3.40 -10.03
CA LYS A 251 -2.63 4.34 -9.36
C LYS A 251 -3.47 5.12 -10.36
N ARG A 252 -3.18 4.99 -11.66
CA ARG A 252 -4.03 5.47 -12.75
C ARG A 252 -4.19 6.99 -12.83
N GLN A 253 -3.22 7.79 -12.35
CA GLN A 253 -3.26 9.24 -12.57
C GLN A 253 -3.26 9.57 -14.07
N GLN A 254 -2.53 8.80 -14.89
CA GLN A 254 -2.55 8.91 -16.35
C GLN A 254 -3.97 8.72 -16.91
N MET A 255 -4.71 7.71 -16.45
CA MET A 255 -6.09 7.48 -16.91
C MET A 255 -7.00 8.64 -16.51
N ASN A 256 -6.83 9.21 -15.32
CA ASN A 256 -7.57 10.40 -14.90
C ASN A 256 -7.19 11.63 -15.73
N ALA A 257 -5.91 11.81 -16.07
CA ALA A 257 -5.47 12.87 -16.99
C ALA A 257 -6.11 12.73 -18.38
N LEU A 258 -6.20 11.52 -18.93
CA LEU A 258 -6.90 11.24 -20.19
C LEU A 258 -8.40 11.57 -20.08
N TYR A 259 -9.04 11.29 -18.95
CA TYR A 259 -10.42 11.70 -18.71
C TYR A 259 -10.58 13.23 -18.66
N VAL A 260 -9.63 13.93 -18.05
CA VAL A 260 -9.59 15.41 -18.06
C VAL A 260 -9.46 15.95 -19.49
N ILE A 261 -8.59 15.36 -20.32
CA ILE A 261 -8.48 15.71 -21.74
C ILE A 261 -9.81 15.48 -22.47
N HIS A 262 -10.45 14.34 -22.24
CA HIS A 262 -11.74 14.03 -22.83
C HIS A 262 -12.78 15.10 -22.45
N LYS A 263 -12.89 15.48 -21.19
CA LYS A 263 -13.78 16.55 -20.72
C LYS A 263 -13.46 17.91 -21.32
N TYR A 264 -12.18 18.26 -21.42
CA TYR A 264 -11.73 19.47 -22.09
C TYR A 264 -12.24 19.52 -23.55
N LEU A 265 -12.08 18.45 -24.30
CA LEU A 265 -12.52 18.35 -25.70
C LEU A 265 -14.05 18.39 -25.83
N GLU A 266 -14.79 17.77 -24.92
CA GLU A 266 -16.27 17.87 -24.87
C GLU A 266 -16.71 19.33 -24.69
N ILE A 267 -16.10 20.06 -23.75
CA ILE A 267 -16.41 21.47 -23.49
C ILE A 267 -16.05 22.32 -24.73
N LYS A 268 -14.90 22.08 -25.36
CA LYS A 268 -14.52 22.76 -26.61
C LYS A 268 -15.51 22.51 -27.75
N ALA A 269 -16.15 21.34 -27.76
CA ALA A 269 -17.22 20.97 -28.70
C ALA A 269 -18.62 21.51 -28.29
N GLY A 270 -18.71 22.27 -27.20
CA GLY A 270 -19.97 22.87 -26.71
C GLY A 270 -20.80 21.99 -25.76
N LYS A 271 -20.30 20.84 -25.35
CA LYS A 271 -20.94 19.94 -24.36
C LYS A 271 -20.58 20.39 -22.94
N LEU A 272 -21.28 21.35 -22.40
CA LEU A 272 -20.99 21.89 -21.07
C LEU A 272 -21.48 20.94 -19.96
N PRO A 273 -20.69 20.74 -18.89
CA PRO A 273 -21.12 20.01 -17.70
C PRO A 273 -22.21 20.83 -16.96
N LYS A 274 -23.11 20.14 -16.25
CA LYS A 274 -24.18 20.82 -15.46
C LYS A 274 -23.62 21.66 -14.30
N ARG A 275 -22.41 21.33 -13.82
CA ARG A 275 -21.70 22.03 -12.75
C ARG A 275 -20.25 22.14 -13.14
N LYS A 276 -19.57 23.20 -12.70
CA LYS A 276 -18.12 23.32 -12.85
C LYS A 276 -17.41 22.15 -12.19
N ILE A 277 -16.29 21.75 -12.74
CA ILE A 277 -15.45 20.67 -12.24
C ILE A 277 -14.06 21.25 -11.95
N THR A 278 -13.61 21.09 -10.73
CA THR A 278 -12.24 21.42 -10.31
C THR A 278 -11.49 20.14 -10.05
N VAL A 279 -10.43 19.91 -10.80
CA VAL A 279 -9.60 18.70 -10.64
C VAL A 279 -8.33 19.05 -9.87
N ILE A 280 -8.05 18.30 -8.82
CA ILE A 280 -6.87 18.50 -7.99
C ILE A 280 -6.03 17.22 -7.97
N PHE A 281 -4.85 17.28 -8.58
CA PHE A 281 -3.84 16.24 -8.44
C PHE A 281 -2.84 16.65 -7.35
N GLY A 282 -2.50 15.71 -6.48
CA GLY A 282 -1.50 15.91 -5.43
C GLY A 282 -0.63 14.68 -5.25
N GLY A 283 0.68 14.88 -5.19
CA GLY A 283 1.61 13.78 -4.96
C GLY A 283 3.03 14.10 -5.43
N LYS A 284 3.87 13.07 -5.37
CA LYS A 284 5.26 13.11 -5.84
C LYS A 284 5.62 11.79 -6.50
N ALA A 285 6.62 11.78 -7.36
CA ALA A 285 7.24 10.59 -7.93
C ALA A 285 8.62 10.34 -7.29
N ALA A 286 9.08 9.08 -7.32
CA ALA A 286 10.47 8.78 -7.02
C ALA A 286 11.38 9.38 -8.12
N PRO A 287 12.58 9.91 -7.78
CA PRO A 287 13.47 10.55 -8.76
C PRO A 287 13.84 9.68 -9.95
N ALA A 288 14.02 8.38 -9.74
CA ALA A 288 14.38 7.43 -10.79
C ALA A 288 13.17 6.92 -11.62
N TYR A 289 11.95 7.26 -11.24
CA TYR A 289 10.74 6.76 -11.91
C TYR A 289 10.30 7.72 -13.02
N VAL A 290 10.94 7.62 -14.19
CA VAL A 290 10.79 8.53 -15.34
C VAL A 290 9.33 8.65 -15.79
N ILE A 291 8.63 7.53 -16.03
CA ILE A 291 7.22 7.54 -16.48
C ILE A 291 6.31 8.28 -15.49
N ALA A 292 6.53 8.15 -14.18
CA ALA A 292 5.75 8.89 -13.20
C ALA A 292 6.03 10.40 -13.25
N GLN A 293 7.26 10.81 -13.58
CA GLN A 293 7.60 12.21 -13.80
C GLN A 293 6.95 12.74 -15.09
N ASP A 294 6.90 11.93 -16.16
CA ASP A 294 6.22 12.29 -17.42
C ASP A 294 4.70 12.48 -17.18
N ILE A 295 4.10 11.64 -16.35
CA ILE A 295 2.68 11.81 -15.95
C ILE A 295 2.48 13.14 -15.21
N ILE A 296 3.39 13.50 -14.29
CA ILE A 296 3.34 14.81 -13.61
C ILE A 296 3.45 15.95 -14.63
N HIS A 297 4.40 15.85 -15.56
CA HIS A 297 4.61 16.86 -16.61
C HIS A 297 3.37 17.02 -17.48
N LEU A 298 2.75 15.92 -17.93
CA LEU A 298 1.48 15.94 -18.66
C LEU A 298 0.38 16.70 -17.88
N ILE A 299 0.23 16.42 -16.60
CA ILE A 299 -0.78 17.07 -15.75
C ILE A 299 -0.51 18.56 -15.61
N LEU A 300 0.76 18.96 -15.47
CA LEU A 300 1.14 20.38 -15.40
C LEU A 300 0.82 21.11 -16.71
N CYS A 301 1.15 20.52 -17.86
CA CYS A 301 0.79 21.07 -19.19
C CYS A 301 -0.73 21.18 -19.34
N LEU A 302 -1.50 20.17 -18.91
CA LEU A 302 -2.96 20.22 -18.94
C LEU A 302 -3.52 21.31 -18.04
N SER A 303 -2.95 21.49 -16.85
CA SER A 303 -3.35 22.55 -15.93
C SER A 303 -3.14 23.93 -16.56
N GLU A 304 -1.98 24.17 -17.16
CA GLU A 304 -1.69 25.42 -17.85
C GLU A 304 -2.65 25.67 -19.03
N LEU A 305 -2.83 24.65 -19.88
CA LEU A 305 -3.73 24.73 -21.04
C LEU A 305 -5.17 25.06 -20.63
N ILE A 306 -5.72 24.33 -19.66
CA ILE A 306 -7.13 24.45 -19.26
C ILE A 306 -7.38 25.77 -18.52
N ASN A 307 -6.49 26.14 -17.59
CA ASN A 307 -6.67 27.37 -16.82
C ASN A 307 -6.55 28.65 -17.65
N ASN A 308 -5.80 28.59 -18.76
CA ASN A 308 -5.63 29.74 -19.68
C ASN A 308 -6.62 29.72 -20.86
N ASP A 309 -7.47 28.72 -21.02
CA ASP A 309 -8.46 28.66 -22.09
C ASP A 309 -9.77 29.37 -21.69
N PRO A 310 -10.08 30.57 -22.25
CA PRO A 310 -11.27 31.34 -21.88
C PRO A 310 -12.59 30.67 -22.30
N LYS A 311 -12.56 29.62 -23.12
CA LYS A 311 -13.74 28.83 -23.48
C LYS A 311 -14.06 27.75 -22.45
N VAL A 312 -13.12 27.40 -21.62
CA VAL A 312 -13.22 26.28 -20.65
C VAL A 312 -13.22 26.80 -19.22
N ASN A 313 -12.35 27.77 -18.93
CA ASN A 313 -12.22 28.36 -17.59
C ASN A 313 -13.21 29.55 -17.42
N LYS A 314 -14.52 29.28 -17.34
CA LYS A 314 -15.59 30.27 -17.14
C LYS A 314 -16.42 29.98 -15.92
#